data_9b6293f5d0e56182018b9e68d2a8ff4f
#
_entry.id   9b6293f5d0e56182018b9e68d2a8ff4f
#
_cell.length_a   1.000
_cell.length_b   1.000
_cell.length_c   1.000
_cell.angle_alpha   90.00
_cell.angle_beta   90.00
_cell.angle_gamma   90.00
#
_symmetry.space_group_name_H-M   'P 1'
#
loop_
_entity.id
_entity.type
_entity.pdbx_description
1 polymer ?
#
loop_
_entity_poly.entity_id
_entity_poly.type
_entity_poly.pdbx_seq_one_letter_code
_entity_poly.pdbx_strand_id
1 'polypeptide(L)'
;MSNYFNQLSLRNQLHQLGQCRLMDASEFEDGIKVLAKKKIIIVGCGAQGLNQGLNMRDSGLDISYALRAGAIEQKRASYQNAISNNFDVGTYDALVPTADLVINLTPDKNHTHVVKAIMPLMKKGATLSYSHGFNIVEEGTKIREDLTVIMVAPKCPGSEVREEYK
;
A
#
# COMPACT_ATOMS: atom_id res chain seq x y z
N MET A 1 4.47 24.24 13.35
CA MET A 1 4.10 24.27 11.93
C MET A 1 2.59 24.33 11.81
N SER A 2 2.05 25.24 10.99
CA SER A 2 0.61 25.29 10.71
C SER A 2 0.29 24.22 9.68
N ASN A 3 -0.49 23.22 10.03
CA ASN A 3 -0.96 22.20 9.09
C ASN A 3 -2.24 22.67 8.39
N TYR A 4 -2.64 21.96 7.34
CA TYR A 4 -3.85 22.26 6.55
C TYR A 4 -5.09 22.42 7.44
N PHE A 5 -5.30 21.50 8.38
CA PHE A 5 -6.48 21.51 9.26
C PHE A 5 -6.56 22.78 10.12
N ASN A 6 -5.42 23.23 10.67
CA ASN A 6 -5.36 24.43 11.52
C ASN A 6 -5.55 25.74 10.74
N GLN A 7 -5.46 25.72 9.40
CA GLN A 7 -5.71 26.87 8.55
C GLN A 7 -7.19 26.98 8.15
N LEU A 8 -7.98 25.95 8.37
CA LEU A 8 -9.40 25.94 8.05
C LEU A 8 -10.20 26.81 9.03
N SER A 9 -11.31 27.42 8.55
CA SER A 9 -12.31 28.00 9.43
C SER A 9 -12.90 26.95 10.37
N LEU A 10 -13.38 27.35 11.55
CA LEU A 10 -14.01 26.43 12.50
C LEU A 10 -15.10 25.55 11.86
N ARG A 11 -15.93 26.12 11.00
CA ARG A 11 -16.97 25.39 10.27
C ARG A 11 -16.37 24.27 9.42
N ASN A 12 -15.29 24.56 8.72
CA ASN A 12 -14.62 23.57 7.86
C ASN A 12 -13.87 22.52 8.69
N GLN A 13 -13.31 22.90 9.84
CA GLN A 13 -12.71 21.94 10.79
C GLN A 13 -13.76 20.95 11.29
N LEU A 14 -14.92 21.44 11.74
CA LEU A 14 -16.03 20.60 12.18
C LEU A 14 -16.56 19.70 11.04
N HIS A 15 -16.64 20.22 9.82
CA HIS A 15 -17.02 19.42 8.66
C HIS A 15 -16.03 18.28 8.42
N GLN A 16 -14.72 18.56 8.45
CA GLN A 16 -13.69 17.54 8.30
C GLN A 16 -13.74 16.48 9.41
N LEU A 17 -13.93 16.89 10.66
CA LEU A 17 -14.11 15.96 11.78
C LEU A 17 -15.37 15.09 11.63
N GLY A 18 -16.44 15.64 11.08
CA GLY A 18 -17.66 14.89 10.77
C GLY A 18 -17.52 13.83 9.68
N GLN A 19 -16.42 13.89 8.91
CA GLN A 19 -16.06 12.84 7.93
C GLN A 19 -15.34 11.64 8.58
N CYS A 20 -14.88 11.78 9.83
CA CYS A 20 -14.19 10.70 10.54
C CYS A 20 -15.21 9.62 10.95
N ARG A 21 -14.86 8.36 10.71
CA ARG A 21 -15.71 7.20 10.99
C ARG A 21 -14.89 6.06 11.57
N LEU A 22 -15.44 5.37 12.55
CA LEU A 22 -14.98 4.04 12.95
C LEU A 22 -15.73 3.00 12.13
N MET A 23 -15.01 1.99 11.63
CA MET A 23 -15.63 0.83 10.99
C MET A 23 -16.04 -0.18 12.06
N ASP A 24 -17.24 -0.70 11.94
CA ASP A 24 -17.67 -1.86 12.72
C ASP A 24 -17.09 -3.15 12.11
N ALA A 25 -16.89 -4.17 12.94
CA ALA A 25 -16.35 -5.46 12.48
C ALA A 25 -17.20 -6.08 11.34
N SER A 26 -18.51 -5.85 11.34
CA SER A 26 -19.42 -6.31 10.27
C SER A 26 -19.13 -5.68 8.89
N GLU A 27 -18.42 -4.56 8.84
CA GLU A 27 -18.08 -3.87 7.59
C GLU A 27 -16.75 -4.39 6.97
N PHE A 28 -15.97 -5.20 7.68
CA PHE A 28 -14.68 -5.68 7.19
C PHE A 28 -14.80 -6.53 5.92
N GLU A 29 -15.88 -7.28 5.79
CA GLU A 29 -16.14 -8.09 4.59
C GLU A 29 -16.38 -7.27 3.32
N ASP A 30 -16.81 -6.03 3.43
CA ASP A 30 -17.08 -5.18 2.28
C ASP A 30 -15.80 -4.84 1.51
N GLY A 31 -14.70 -4.63 2.22
CA GLY A 31 -13.38 -4.46 1.61
C GLY A 31 -12.94 -5.69 0.82
N ILE A 32 -13.17 -6.88 1.35
CA ILE A 32 -12.85 -8.14 0.67
C ILE A 32 -13.67 -8.29 -0.61
N LYS A 33 -14.99 -8.02 -0.56
CA LYS A 33 -15.89 -8.08 -1.73
C LYS A 33 -15.45 -7.14 -2.85
N VAL A 34 -15.04 -5.92 -2.50
CA VAL A 34 -14.56 -4.92 -3.47
C VAL A 34 -13.24 -5.34 -4.11
N LEU A 35 -12.35 -6.00 -3.36
CA LEU A 35 -11.01 -6.38 -3.81
C LEU A 35 -10.94 -7.77 -4.45
N ALA A 36 -11.94 -8.62 -4.28
CA ALA A 36 -11.93 -10.04 -4.69
C ALA A 36 -11.62 -10.28 -6.18
N LYS A 37 -11.91 -9.29 -7.05
CA LYS A 37 -11.64 -9.37 -8.50
C LYS A 37 -10.51 -8.44 -8.95
N LYS A 38 -9.75 -7.89 -8.01
CA LYS A 38 -8.68 -6.94 -8.29
C LYS A 38 -7.33 -7.64 -8.25
N LYS A 39 -6.47 -7.29 -9.20
CA LYS A 39 -5.05 -7.68 -9.12
C LYS A 39 -4.33 -6.74 -8.17
N ILE A 40 -3.82 -7.29 -7.07
CA ILE A 40 -3.15 -6.54 -6.02
C ILE A 40 -1.66 -6.83 -6.07
N ILE A 41 -0.87 -5.79 -6.20
CA ILE A 41 0.58 -5.89 -6.21
C ILE A 41 1.14 -5.14 -5.00
N ILE A 42 1.87 -5.84 -4.15
CA ILE A 42 2.60 -5.24 -3.03
C ILE A 42 4.03 -4.96 -3.47
N VAL A 43 4.49 -3.73 -3.27
CA VAL A 43 5.87 -3.30 -3.50
C VAL A 43 6.61 -3.29 -2.18
N GLY A 44 7.54 -4.22 -2.04
CA GLY A 44 8.29 -4.45 -0.80
C GLY A 44 7.71 -5.57 0.07
N CYS A 45 8.58 -6.51 0.48
CA CYS A 45 8.23 -7.65 1.33
C CYS A 45 9.09 -7.66 2.61
N GLY A 46 9.04 -6.53 3.34
CA GLY A 46 9.53 -6.41 4.71
C GLY A 46 8.48 -6.91 5.71
N ALA A 47 8.62 -6.58 7.00
CA ALA A 47 7.69 -7.03 8.04
C ALA A 47 6.23 -6.63 7.75
N GLN A 48 5.98 -5.36 7.40
CA GLN A 48 4.64 -4.90 7.04
C GLN A 48 4.16 -5.55 5.74
N GLY A 49 4.99 -5.53 4.69
CA GLY A 49 4.62 -6.08 3.39
C GLY A 49 4.26 -7.57 3.46
N LEU A 50 5.07 -8.37 4.15
CA LEU A 50 4.81 -9.80 4.30
C LEU A 50 3.50 -10.05 5.06
N ASN A 51 3.35 -9.46 6.24
CA ASN A 51 2.22 -9.79 7.12
C ASN A 51 0.88 -9.27 6.59
N GLN A 52 0.85 -8.08 5.97
CA GLN A 52 -0.34 -7.61 5.28
C GLN A 52 -0.69 -8.50 4.08
N GLY A 53 0.31 -8.92 3.28
CA GLY A 53 0.09 -9.84 2.17
C GLY A 53 -0.45 -11.20 2.61
N LEU A 54 0.06 -11.73 3.72
CA LEU A 54 -0.47 -12.98 4.32
C LEU A 54 -1.93 -12.81 4.74
N ASN A 55 -2.28 -11.72 5.42
CA ASN A 55 -3.66 -11.45 5.85
C ASN A 55 -4.60 -11.33 4.63
N MET A 56 -4.19 -10.58 3.61
CA MET A 56 -4.97 -10.42 2.38
C MET A 56 -5.16 -11.75 1.66
N ARG A 57 -4.12 -12.58 1.54
CA ARG A 57 -4.21 -13.92 0.94
C ARG A 57 -5.15 -14.83 1.74
N ASP A 58 -5.04 -14.83 3.06
CA ASP A 58 -5.89 -15.64 3.93
C ASP A 58 -7.36 -15.15 3.90
N SER A 59 -7.59 -13.89 3.51
CA SER A 59 -8.91 -13.33 3.19
C SER A 59 -9.38 -13.66 1.74
N GLY A 60 -8.63 -14.45 0.98
CA GLY A 60 -9.01 -14.90 -0.36
C GLY A 60 -8.64 -13.94 -1.50
N LEU A 61 -7.73 -12.98 -1.26
CA LEU A 61 -7.30 -12.03 -2.29
C LEU A 61 -6.07 -12.53 -3.04
N ASP A 62 -5.97 -12.16 -4.33
CA ASP A 62 -4.84 -12.49 -5.21
C ASP A 62 -3.71 -11.48 -5.03
N ILE A 63 -2.63 -11.90 -4.37
CA ILE A 63 -1.47 -11.06 -4.02
C ILE A 63 -0.22 -11.54 -4.75
N SER A 64 0.51 -10.61 -5.36
CA SER A 64 1.86 -10.83 -5.86
C SER A 64 2.80 -9.71 -5.41
N TYR A 65 4.09 -9.97 -5.37
CA TYR A 65 5.09 -9.00 -4.93
C TYR A 65 5.91 -8.48 -6.10
N ALA A 66 5.91 -7.17 -6.29
CA ALA A 66 6.82 -6.51 -7.21
C ALA A 66 8.08 -6.06 -6.45
N LEU A 67 9.25 -6.54 -6.89
CA LEU A 67 10.53 -6.22 -6.32
C LEU A 67 11.48 -5.66 -7.39
N ARG A 68 12.53 -4.94 -6.95
CA ARG A 68 13.59 -4.51 -7.86
C ARG A 68 14.34 -5.71 -8.42
N ALA A 69 14.68 -5.68 -9.70
CA ALA A 69 15.41 -6.77 -10.37
C ALA A 69 16.64 -7.25 -9.57
N GLY A 70 17.49 -6.33 -9.12
CA GLY A 70 18.64 -6.68 -8.30
C GLY A 70 18.32 -7.29 -6.92
N ALA A 71 17.11 -7.09 -6.38
CA ALA A 71 16.70 -7.77 -5.16
C ALA A 71 16.30 -9.23 -5.43
N ILE A 72 15.75 -9.50 -6.61
CA ILE A 72 15.40 -10.85 -7.08
C ILE A 72 16.69 -11.62 -7.41
N GLU A 73 17.57 -11.05 -8.24
CA GLU A 73 18.84 -11.65 -8.66
C GLU A 73 19.74 -12.01 -7.47
N GLN A 74 19.86 -11.09 -6.51
CA GLN A 74 20.66 -11.28 -5.30
C GLN A 74 19.91 -12.07 -4.22
N LYS A 75 18.69 -12.53 -4.48
CA LYS A 75 17.85 -13.26 -3.52
C LYS A 75 17.80 -12.59 -2.13
N ARG A 76 17.61 -11.26 -2.12
CA ARG A 76 17.57 -10.48 -0.86
C ARG A 76 16.43 -10.95 0.06
N ALA A 77 16.46 -10.52 1.32
CA ALA A 77 15.49 -10.90 2.33
C ALA A 77 14.02 -10.71 1.87
N SER A 78 13.70 -9.61 1.16
CA SER A 78 12.36 -9.39 0.62
C SER A 78 11.92 -10.45 -0.40
N TYR A 79 12.85 -10.94 -1.23
CA TYR A 79 12.59 -12.04 -2.15
C TYR A 79 12.39 -13.35 -1.39
N GLN A 80 13.28 -13.66 -0.45
CA GLN A 80 13.17 -14.87 0.37
C GLN A 80 11.86 -14.90 1.16
N ASN A 81 11.48 -13.78 1.78
CA ASN A 81 10.22 -13.66 2.50
C ASN A 81 9.01 -14.01 1.62
N ALA A 82 8.96 -13.49 0.40
CA ALA A 82 7.85 -13.75 -0.49
C ALA A 82 7.83 -15.21 -0.97
N ILE A 83 8.95 -15.73 -1.45
CA ILE A 83 9.04 -17.11 -2.00
C ILE A 83 8.81 -18.16 -0.91
N SER A 84 9.40 -18.00 0.29
CA SER A 84 9.21 -18.94 1.41
C SER A 84 7.75 -19.01 1.89
N ASN A 85 6.94 -18.02 1.53
CA ASN A 85 5.52 -17.99 1.82
C ASN A 85 4.64 -18.28 0.60
N ASN A 86 5.22 -18.83 -0.48
CA ASN A 86 4.53 -19.23 -1.71
C ASN A 86 3.80 -18.07 -2.42
N PHE A 87 4.37 -16.88 -2.43
CA PHE A 87 3.85 -15.77 -3.22
C PHE A 87 4.56 -15.67 -4.57
N ASP A 88 3.82 -15.25 -5.59
CA ASP A 88 4.38 -14.87 -6.87
C ASP A 88 5.21 -13.59 -6.74
N VAL A 89 6.40 -13.62 -7.35
CA VAL A 89 7.34 -12.50 -7.34
C VAL A 89 7.75 -12.14 -8.77
N GLY A 90 7.73 -10.87 -9.08
CA GLY A 90 8.25 -10.34 -10.35
C GLY A 90 8.88 -8.96 -10.20
N THR A 91 9.43 -8.46 -11.30
CA THR A 91 9.95 -7.10 -11.36
C THR A 91 8.84 -6.07 -11.41
N TYR A 92 9.16 -4.80 -11.18
CA TYR A 92 8.21 -3.70 -11.33
C TYR A 92 7.60 -3.68 -12.74
N ASP A 93 8.44 -3.81 -13.78
CA ASP A 93 8.01 -3.77 -15.17
C ASP A 93 7.06 -4.92 -15.54
N ALA A 94 7.25 -6.08 -14.92
CA ALA A 94 6.42 -7.25 -15.19
C ALA A 94 5.05 -7.18 -14.49
N LEU A 95 4.99 -6.73 -13.25
CA LEU A 95 3.78 -6.85 -12.43
C LEU A 95 2.98 -5.55 -12.29
N VAL A 96 3.65 -4.39 -12.13
CA VAL A 96 2.95 -3.13 -11.88
C VAL A 96 1.95 -2.75 -12.99
N PRO A 97 2.23 -2.98 -14.29
CA PRO A 97 1.26 -2.69 -15.34
C PRO A 97 -0.04 -3.51 -15.26
N THR A 98 -0.02 -4.64 -14.57
CA THR A 98 -1.19 -5.52 -14.43
C THR A 98 -2.08 -5.13 -13.24
N ALA A 99 -1.55 -4.33 -12.31
CA ALA A 99 -2.19 -4.05 -11.03
C ALA A 99 -3.42 -3.13 -11.13
N ASP A 100 -4.48 -3.48 -10.42
CA ASP A 100 -5.58 -2.57 -10.08
C ASP A 100 -5.25 -1.75 -8.84
N LEU A 101 -4.55 -2.37 -7.90
CA LEU A 101 -4.08 -1.77 -6.65
C LEU A 101 -2.60 -2.06 -6.46
N VAL A 102 -1.81 -1.02 -6.31
CA VAL A 102 -0.39 -1.09 -5.94
C VAL A 102 -0.23 -0.57 -4.52
N ILE A 103 0.27 -1.42 -3.62
CA ILE A 103 0.49 -1.08 -2.21
C ILE A 103 1.99 -0.90 -1.97
N ASN A 104 2.42 0.33 -1.69
CA ASN A 104 3.82 0.61 -1.39
C ASN A 104 4.10 0.41 0.10
N LEU A 105 4.74 -0.70 0.44
CA LEU A 105 5.18 -1.08 1.80
C LEU A 105 6.70 -1.14 1.92
N THR A 106 7.39 -0.34 1.14
CA THR A 106 8.82 -0.12 1.29
C THR A 106 9.12 0.84 2.45
N PRO A 107 10.35 0.88 2.99
CA PRO A 107 10.71 1.88 3.99
C PRO A 107 10.51 3.32 3.49
N ASP A 108 10.01 4.21 4.34
CA ASP A 108 9.61 5.58 4.00
C ASP A 108 10.68 6.36 3.25
N LYS A 109 11.95 6.22 3.66
CA LYS A 109 13.11 6.82 3.01
C LYS A 109 13.32 6.42 1.54
N ASN A 110 12.66 5.37 1.09
CA ASN A 110 12.75 4.88 -0.27
C ASN A 110 11.51 5.25 -1.12
N HIS A 111 10.47 5.82 -0.53
CA HIS A 111 9.19 6.05 -1.20
C HIS A 111 9.36 6.88 -2.47
N THR A 112 10.06 8.00 -2.43
CA THR A 112 10.27 8.84 -3.63
C THR A 112 10.92 8.04 -4.78
N HIS A 113 11.92 7.24 -4.47
CA HIS A 113 12.62 6.42 -5.45
C HIS A 113 11.70 5.34 -6.04
N VAL A 114 10.97 4.67 -5.16
CA VAL A 114 10.03 3.61 -5.55
C VAL A 114 8.88 4.19 -6.37
N VAL A 115 8.24 5.25 -5.89
CA VAL A 115 7.09 5.86 -6.58
C VAL A 115 7.49 6.40 -7.94
N LYS A 116 8.65 7.04 -8.07
CA LYS A 116 9.18 7.46 -9.38
C LYS A 116 9.38 6.30 -10.36
N ALA A 117 9.74 5.12 -9.85
CA ALA A 117 9.94 3.93 -10.67
C ALA A 117 8.64 3.23 -11.04
N ILE A 118 7.68 3.11 -10.11
CA ILE A 118 6.44 2.34 -10.35
C ILE A 118 5.31 3.16 -10.98
N MET A 119 5.20 4.45 -10.64
CA MET A 119 4.08 5.27 -11.09
C MET A 119 3.94 5.36 -12.63
N PRO A 120 5.02 5.50 -13.42
CA PRO A 120 4.92 5.47 -14.88
C PRO A 120 4.39 4.15 -15.44
N LEU A 121 4.63 3.03 -14.73
CA LEU A 121 4.22 1.69 -15.13
C LEU A 121 2.77 1.37 -14.80
N MET A 122 2.16 2.10 -13.86
CA MET A 122 0.79 1.86 -13.44
C MET A 122 -0.21 2.12 -14.55
N LYS A 123 -1.18 1.23 -14.72
CA LYS A 123 -2.26 1.43 -15.68
C LYS A 123 -3.16 2.60 -15.28
N LYS A 124 -3.79 3.23 -16.26
CA LYS A 124 -4.74 4.32 -16.03
C LYS A 124 -5.90 3.86 -15.14
N GLY A 125 -6.26 4.68 -14.16
CA GLY A 125 -7.34 4.39 -13.21
C GLY A 125 -6.96 3.41 -12.09
N ALA A 126 -5.70 2.97 -12.02
CA ALA A 126 -5.22 2.15 -10.91
C ALA A 126 -5.15 2.95 -9.61
N THR A 127 -5.11 2.24 -8.49
CA THR A 127 -4.98 2.82 -7.16
C THR A 127 -3.56 2.63 -6.63
N LEU A 128 -2.95 3.71 -6.11
CA LEU A 128 -1.70 3.69 -5.36
C LEU A 128 -2.00 3.86 -3.87
N SER A 129 -1.64 2.87 -3.07
CA SER A 129 -1.77 2.90 -1.62
C SER A 129 -0.44 3.20 -0.95
N TYR A 130 -0.45 4.16 -0.05
CA TYR A 130 0.65 4.51 0.84
C TYR A 130 0.41 3.97 2.25
N SER A 131 1.48 3.60 2.94
CA SER A 131 1.47 3.29 4.38
C SER A 131 1.84 4.49 5.25
N HIS A 132 2.40 5.54 4.65
CA HIS A 132 2.85 6.75 5.34
C HIS A 132 2.81 7.96 4.41
N GLY A 133 2.41 9.13 4.94
CA GLY A 133 2.22 10.35 4.14
C GLY A 133 3.48 11.14 3.82
N PHE A 134 4.65 10.79 4.38
CA PHE A 134 5.89 11.57 4.29
C PHE A 134 6.26 11.94 2.83
N ASN A 135 6.20 10.99 1.93
CA ASN A 135 6.56 11.19 0.52
C ASN A 135 5.73 12.28 -0.19
N ILE A 136 4.43 12.36 0.13
CA ILE A 136 3.53 13.36 -0.47
C ILE A 136 3.67 14.69 0.26
N VAL A 137 3.69 14.68 1.59
CA VAL A 137 3.60 15.88 2.42
C VAL A 137 4.94 16.62 2.51
N GLU A 138 6.02 15.89 2.81
CA GLU A 138 7.34 16.50 3.06
C GLU A 138 8.20 16.53 1.78
N GLU A 139 8.17 15.48 0.97
CA GLU A 139 8.95 15.42 -0.26
C GLU A 139 8.20 15.99 -1.47
N GLY A 140 6.91 16.31 -1.34
CA GLY A 140 6.10 16.98 -2.36
C GLY A 140 5.95 16.18 -3.66
N THR A 141 5.98 14.85 -3.58
CA THR A 141 5.85 14.00 -4.76
C THR A 141 4.50 14.20 -5.43
N LYS A 142 4.52 14.61 -6.69
CA LYS A 142 3.31 14.75 -7.51
C LYS A 142 2.92 13.39 -8.09
N ILE A 143 1.68 13.00 -7.87
CA ILE A 143 1.10 11.78 -8.42
C ILE A 143 0.35 12.11 -9.71
N ARG A 144 0.33 11.17 -10.66
CA ARG A 144 -0.45 11.29 -11.90
C ARG A 144 -1.93 11.47 -11.56
N GLU A 145 -2.60 12.39 -12.24
CA GLU A 145 -4.01 12.74 -12.01
C GLU A 145 -5.00 11.61 -12.32
N ASP A 146 -4.59 10.66 -13.15
CA ASP A 146 -5.40 9.51 -13.53
C ASP A 146 -5.30 8.34 -12.54
N LEU A 147 -4.58 8.49 -11.44
CA LEU A 147 -4.48 7.50 -10.38
C LEU A 147 -5.32 7.91 -9.17
N THR A 148 -5.93 6.91 -8.53
CA THR A 148 -6.51 7.08 -7.19
C THR A 148 -5.41 6.91 -6.16
N VAL A 149 -5.35 7.80 -5.17
CA VAL A 149 -4.40 7.69 -4.06
C VAL A 149 -5.15 7.44 -2.76
N ILE A 150 -4.74 6.42 -2.05
CA ILE A 150 -5.24 6.11 -0.70
C ILE A 150 -4.08 5.96 0.28
N MET A 151 -4.35 6.09 1.56
CA MET A 151 -3.39 5.81 2.61
C MET A 151 -4.01 4.85 3.64
N VAL A 152 -3.31 3.74 3.88
CA VAL A 152 -3.64 2.80 4.95
C VAL A 152 -2.41 2.70 5.85
N ALA A 153 -2.46 3.41 6.97
CA ALA A 153 -1.33 3.56 7.90
C ALA A 153 -1.54 2.65 9.13
N PRO A 154 -0.87 1.50 9.21
CA PRO A 154 -0.95 0.65 10.39
C PRO A 154 -0.30 1.36 11.60
N LYS A 155 -0.88 1.14 12.79
CA LYS A 155 -0.42 1.75 14.04
C LYS A 155 0.45 0.80 14.89
N CYS A 156 0.80 -0.36 14.35
CA CYS A 156 1.60 -1.38 15.05
C CYS A 156 2.66 -2.00 14.12
N PRO A 157 3.67 -2.68 14.67
CA PRO A 157 4.63 -3.47 13.91
C PRO A 157 3.95 -4.52 13.03
N GLY A 158 4.59 -4.87 11.90
CA GLY A 158 4.01 -5.82 10.95
C GLY A 158 3.71 -7.20 11.55
N SER A 159 4.51 -7.67 12.52
CA SER A 159 4.25 -8.90 13.27
C SER A 159 2.91 -8.86 14.01
N GLU A 160 2.62 -7.76 14.68
CA GLU A 160 1.37 -7.57 15.42
C GLU A 160 0.16 -7.46 14.50
N VAL A 161 0.32 -6.82 13.33
CA VAL A 161 -0.73 -6.82 12.28
C VAL A 161 -1.16 -8.25 11.92
N ARG A 162 -0.22 -9.20 11.95
CA ARG A 162 -0.51 -10.61 11.67
C ARG A 162 -1.17 -11.32 12.85
N GLU A 163 -0.72 -11.05 14.07
CA GLU A 163 -1.28 -11.68 15.27
C GLU A 163 -2.70 -11.20 15.55
N GLU A 164 -2.99 -9.92 15.37
CA GLU A 164 -4.34 -9.36 15.53
C GLU A 164 -5.33 -9.84 14.46
N TYR A 165 -4.84 -10.32 13.33
CA TYR A 165 -5.69 -10.87 12.27
C TYR A 165 -6.10 -12.32 12.54
N LYS A 166 -5.27 -13.12 13.24
CA LYS A 166 -5.51 -14.55 13.51
C LYS A 166 -6.53 -14.77 14.63
#